data_93b07db0589d2b60f4ce9af25f9a9a57
#
_entry.id   93b07db0589d2b60f4ce9af25f9a9a57
#
_cell.length_a   1.000
_cell.length_b   1.000
_cell.length_c   1.000
_cell.angle_alpha   90.00
_cell.angle_beta   90.00
_cell.angle_gamma   90.00
#
_symmetry.space_group_name_H-M   'P 1'
#
loop_
_entity.id
_entity.type
_entity.pdbx_description
1 polymer ?
#
loop_
_entity_poly.entity_id
_entity_poly.type
_entity_poly.pdbx_seq_one_letter_code
_entity_poly.pdbx_strand_id
1 'polypeptide(L)'
;MLSLDISGAYLNTSHKRLLCILQQKGFLEWVVQVTRGFIKGQTTHLVAGGLVSQEVDIKTGIPQGSPLSPILFLLFSSELLEILESRNTRGSAFVDDTNILTISPSVAVNCRRLEEAHNKCLAWARKHGVKFAPDKYQLIHFTRRRHKPGLDHPIHIQGFNGKPCDGLRVLGVWVDKGLTYRKHAQRAAEKAMLRLNCTLRIA
;
A
#
# COMPACT_ATOMS: atom_id res chain seq x y z
N MET A 1 11.81 8.01 3.19
CA MET A 1 10.71 7.22 2.60
C MET A 1 9.60 7.13 3.62
N LEU A 2 8.38 7.29 3.18
CA LEU A 2 7.14 7.09 3.96
C LEU A 2 6.39 5.90 3.34
N SER A 3 6.11 4.89 4.14
CA SER A 3 5.28 3.74 3.77
C SER A 3 3.86 3.97 4.29
N LEU A 4 2.89 3.80 3.43
CA LEU A 4 1.46 3.99 3.67
C LEU A 4 0.73 2.66 3.43
N ASP A 5 -0.38 2.45 4.10
CA ASP A 5 -1.26 1.28 3.93
C ASP A 5 -2.67 1.76 3.55
N ILE A 6 -3.25 1.17 2.52
CA ILE A 6 -4.65 1.44 2.13
C ILE A 6 -5.56 0.48 2.88
N SER A 7 -6.41 1.02 3.74
CA SER A 7 -7.35 0.22 4.52
C SER A 7 -8.40 -0.45 3.62
N GLY A 8 -8.45 -1.77 3.66
CA GLY A 8 -9.46 -2.55 2.93
C GLY A 8 -9.42 -2.32 1.41
N ALA A 9 -8.23 -2.33 0.81
CA ALA A 9 -8.00 -2.00 -0.60
C ALA A 9 -9.02 -2.63 -1.55
N TYR A 10 -9.17 -3.96 -1.51
CA TYR A 10 -10.14 -4.64 -2.36
C TYR A 10 -11.59 -4.38 -1.95
N LEU A 11 -11.89 -4.34 -0.66
CA LEU A 11 -13.25 -4.18 -0.15
C LEU A 11 -13.83 -2.79 -0.42
N ASN A 12 -12.98 -1.77 -0.45
CA ASN A 12 -13.37 -0.37 -0.61
C ASN A 12 -13.26 0.13 -2.06
N THR A 13 -12.92 -0.74 -3.03
CA THR A 13 -12.83 -0.35 -4.43
C THR A 13 -14.24 -0.02 -4.97
N SER A 14 -14.47 1.24 -5.33
CA SER A 14 -15.73 1.69 -5.92
C SER A 14 -15.91 1.15 -7.33
N HIS A 15 -16.95 0.34 -7.57
CA HIS A 15 -17.30 -0.20 -8.88
C HIS A 15 -17.45 0.91 -9.93
N LYS A 16 -18.20 1.97 -9.59
CA LYS A 16 -18.43 3.12 -10.47
C LYS A 16 -17.11 3.79 -10.87
N ARG A 17 -16.23 4.02 -9.89
CA ARG A 17 -14.91 4.65 -10.14
C ARG A 17 -14.02 3.78 -10.99
N LEU A 18 -13.94 2.49 -10.69
CA LEU A 18 -13.14 1.54 -11.47
C LEU A 18 -13.53 1.55 -12.95
N LEU A 19 -14.84 1.43 -13.25
CA LEU A 19 -15.32 1.46 -14.64
C LEU A 19 -15.03 2.81 -15.31
N CYS A 20 -15.20 3.92 -14.60
CA CYS A 20 -14.86 5.26 -15.10
C CYS A 20 -13.37 5.39 -15.45
N ILE A 21 -12.47 4.85 -14.57
CA ILE A 21 -11.03 4.86 -14.81
C ILE A 21 -10.66 4.05 -16.06
N LEU A 22 -11.24 2.87 -16.23
CA LEU A 22 -11.01 2.06 -17.43
C LEU A 22 -11.40 2.80 -18.71
N GLN A 23 -12.55 3.46 -18.73
CA GLN A 23 -13.01 4.28 -19.84
C GLN A 23 -12.07 5.46 -20.10
N GLN A 24 -11.70 6.20 -19.05
CA GLN A 24 -10.78 7.35 -19.15
C GLN A 24 -9.39 6.96 -19.67
N LYS A 25 -8.92 5.75 -19.33
CA LYS A 25 -7.64 5.22 -19.82
C LYS A 25 -7.74 4.62 -21.24
N GLY A 26 -8.90 4.70 -21.88
CA GLY A 26 -9.10 4.26 -23.27
C GLY A 26 -9.19 2.74 -23.44
N PHE A 27 -9.55 1.99 -22.38
CA PHE A 27 -9.81 0.56 -22.55
C PHE A 27 -11.00 0.31 -23.49
N LEU A 28 -10.89 -0.71 -24.31
CA LEU A 28 -11.96 -1.11 -25.24
C LEU A 28 -13.24 -1.44 -24.48
N GLU A 29 -14.38 -1.10 -25.06
CA GLU A 29 -15.69 -1.24 -24.40
C GLU A 29 -15.96 -2.67 -23.92
N TRP A 30 -15.52 -3.69 -24.69
CA TRP A 30 -15.68 -5.07 -24.25
C TRP A 30 -14.95 -5.38 -22.93
N VAL A 31 -13.75 -4.78 -22.67
CA VAL A 31 -13.02 -4.93 -21.39
C VAL A 31 -13.82 -4.32 -20.27
N VAL A 32 -14.40 -3.12 -20.50
CA VAL A 32 -15.24 -2.43 -19.50
C VAL A 32 -16.48 -3.27 -19.19
N GLN A 33 -17.13 -3.88 -20.20
CA GLN A 33 -18.29 -4.73 -20.03
C GLN A 33 -17.97 -6.04 -19.28
N VAL A 34 -16.85 -6.70 -19.63
CA VAL A 34 -16.38 -7.89 -18.90
C VAL A 34 -16.10 -7.54 -17.43
N THR A 35 -15.40 -6.43 -17.18
CA THR A 35 -15.14 -5.96 -15.82
C THR A 35 -16.46 -5.65 -15.07
N ARG A 36 -17.41 -5.00 -15.74
CA ARG A 36 -18.74 -4.74 -15.18
C ARG A 36 -19.45 -6.04 -14.80
N GLY A 37 -19.45 -7.04 -15.66
CA GLY A 37 -20.01 -8.36 -15.38
C GLY A 37 -19.34 -9.04 -14.19
N PHE A 38 -18.01 -8.91 -14.09
CA PHE A 38 -17.22 -9.49 -13.01
C PHE A 38 -17.53 -8.91 -11.62
N ILE A 39 -17.82 -7.59 -11.53
CA ILE A 39 -18.10 -6.91 -10.26
C ILE A 39 -19.59 -6.75 -9.95
N LYS A 40 -20.48 -6.99 -10.92
CA LYS A 40 -21.93 -6.85 -10.77
C LYS A 40 -22.55 -8.12 -10.20
N GLY A 41 -23.63 -7.93 -9.43
CA GLY A 41 -24.45 -9.04 -8.90
C GLY A 41 -23.75 -9.84 -7.79
N GLN A 42 -22.77 -9.25 -7.13
CA GLN A 42 -22.19 -9.84 -5.92
C GLN A 42 -23.10 -9.57 -4.73
N THR A 43 -23.38 -10.61 -3.99
CA THR A 43 -24.24 -10.58 -2.83
C THR A 43 -23.54 -11.25 -1.62
N THR A 44 -24.02 -10.95 -0.43
CA THR A 44 -23.52 -11.55 0.81
C THR A 44 -24.69 -11.78 1.78
N HIS A 45 -24.45 -12.69 2.72
CA HIS A 45 -25.33 -12.90 3.87
C HIS A 45 -24.57 -12.59 5.15
N LEU A 46 -25.22 -11.97 6.12
CA LEU A 46 -24.71 -11.84 7.47
C LEU A 46 -25.10 -13.06 8.28
N VAL A 47 -24.12 -13.69 8.92
CA VAL A 47 -24.35 -14.85 9.78
C VAL A 47 -23.96 -14.47 11.21
N ALA A 48 -24.91 -14.52 12.13
CA ALA A 48 -24.68 -14.23 13.55
C ALA A 48 -25.57 -15.14 14.42
N GLY A 49 -24.96 -15.82 15.39
CA GLY A 49 -25.71 -16.67 16.35
C GLY A 49 -26.54 -17.78 15.71
N GLY A 50 -26.10 -18.31 14.56
CA GLY A 50 -26.84 -19.35 13.81
C GLY A 50 -27.97 -18.81 12.93
N LEU A 51 -28.22 -17.51 12.91
CA LEU A 51 -29.16 -16.84 12.03
C LEU A 51 -28.46 -16.35 10.77
N VAL A 52 -29.11 -16.48 9.61
CA VAL A 52 -28.63 -15.99 8.31
C VAL A 52 -29.57 -14.86 7.86
N SER A 53 -29.00 -13.71 7.51
CA SER A 53 -29.79 -12.59 7.01
C SER A 53 -30.34 -12.87 5.60
N GLN A 54 -31.26 -12.03 5.16
CA GLN A 54 -31.57 -11.92 3.74
C GLN A 54 -30.32 -11.54 2.94
N GLU A 55 -30.35 -11.83 1.65
CA GLU A 55 -29.31 -11.50 0.71
C GLU A 55 -29.15 -9.97 0.59
N VAL A 56 -27.90 -9.48 0.63
CA VAL A 56 -27.57 -8.06 0.56
C VAL A 56 -26.62 -7.82 -0.61
N ASP A 57 -26.97 -6.89 -1.49
CA ASP A 57 -26.14 -6.51 -2.63
C ASP A 57 -24.85 -5.83 -2.18
N ILE A 58 -23.72 -6.29 -2.72
CA ILE A 58 -22.40 -5.66 -2.56
C ILE A 58 -22.22 -4.61 -3.65
N LYS A 59 -22.12 -3.32 -3.24
CA LYS A 59 -21.98 -2.18 -4.15
C LYS A 59 -20.55 -1.68 -4.32
N THR A 60 -19.63 -2.21 -3.52
CA THR A 60 -18.18 -1.86 -3.52
C THR A 60 -17.35 -3.12 -3.34
N GLY A 61 -16.10 -3.02 -3.73
CA GLY A 61 -15.14 -4.11 -3.57
C GLY A 61 -14.99 -4.97 -4.81
N ILE A 62 -13.85 -5.64 -4.86
CA ILE A 62 -13.51 -6.63 -5.89
C ILE A 62 -13.19 -7.96 -5.20
N PRO A 63 -13.51 -9.12 -5.80
CA PRO A 63 -13.40 -10.41 -5.17
C PRO A 63 -11.96 -10.72 -4.72
N GLN A 64 -11.77 -11.00 -3.43
CA GLN A 64 -10.50 -11.50 -2.93
C GLN A 64 -10.26 -12.93 -3.40
N GLY A 65 -9.01 -13.23 -3.83
CA GLY A 65 -8.65 -14.56 -4.35
C GLY A 65 -8.82 -14.74 -5.87
N SER A 66 -9.48 -13.80 -6.55
CA SER A 66 -9.49 -13.81 -8.02
C SER A 66 -8.17 -13.28 -8.59
N PRO A 67 -7.59 -13.93 -9.63
CA PRO A 67 -6.38 -13.43 -10.30
C PRO A 67 -6.61 -12.09 -11.03
N LEU A 68 -7.85 -11.72 -11.33
CA LEU A 68 -8.20 -10.45 -11.97
C LEU A 68 -8.18 -9.28 -10.97
N SER A 69 -8.48 -9.51 -9.70
CA SER A 69 -8.60 -8.45 -8.69
C SER A 69 -7.32 -7.64 -8.46
N PRO A 70 -6.11 -8.21 -8.38
CA PRO A 70 -4.88 -7.42 -8.31
C PRO A 70 -4.68 -6.50 -9.52
N ILE A 71 -5.03 -6.97 -10.73
CA ILE A 71 -4.92 -6.19 -11.97
C ILE A 71 -5.90 -5.02 -11.94
N LEU A 72 -7.15 -5.27 -11.56
CA LEU A 72 -8.17 -4.22 -11.44
C LEU A 72 -7.80 -3.19 -10.37
N PHE A 73 -7.24 -3.63 -9.24
CA PHE A 73 -6.79 -2.70 -8.21
C PHE A 73 -5.58 -1.88 -8.64
N LEU A 74 -4.65 -2.47 -9.39
CA LEU A 74 -3.52 -1.74 -9.98
C LEU A 74 -4.00 -0.63 -10.92
N LEU A 75 -4.99 -0.91 -11.76
CA LEU A 75 -5.60 0.09 -12.66
C LEU A 75 -6.35 1.16 -11.85
N PHE A 76 -7.09 0.76 -10.82
CA PHE A 76 -7.80 1.68 -9.92
C PHE A 76 -6.86 2.64 -9.19
N SER A 77 -5.69 2.15 -8.73
CA SER A 77 -4.71 2.94 -7.99
C SER A 77 -3.66 3.65 -8.88
N SER A 78 -3.68 3.45 -10.20
CA SER A 78 -2.66 3.99 -11.09
C SER A 78 -2.55 5.52 -11.05
N GLU A 79 -3.67 6.25 -10.92
CA GLU A 79 -3.68 7.72 -10.78
C GLU A 79 -2.91 8.16 -9.52
N LEU A 80 -2.91 7.36 -8.45
CA LEU A 80 -2.14 7.65 -7.23
C LEU A 80 -0.63 7.71 -7.51
N LEU A 81 -0.11 6.80 -8.34
CA LEU A 81 1.30 6.82 -8.71
C LEU A 81 1.63 8.02 -9.60
N GLU A 82 0.76 8.36 -10.55
CA GLU A 82 0.93 9.51 -11.44
C GLU A 82 1.05 10.82 -10.66
N ILE A 83 0.19 11.05 -9.65
CA ILE A 83 0.23 12.27 -8.82
C ILE A 83 1.42 12.34 -7.87
N LEU A 84 2.07 11.21 -7.57
CA LEU A 84 3.27 11.13 -6.73
C LEU A 84 4.57 11.36 -7.51
N GLU A 85 4.53 11.24 -8.85
CA GLU A 85 5.71 11.42 -9.68
C GLU A 85 6.09 12.90 -9.78
N SER A 86 7.34 13.20 -9.43
CA SER A 86 7.95 14.51 -9.63
C SER A 86 9.47 14.38 -9.71
N ARG A 87 10.19 15.51 -9.98
CA ARG A 87 11.66 15.50 -10.10
C ARG A 87 12.37 14.86 -8.89
N ASN A 88 11.82 15.01 -7.68
CA ASN A 88 12.47 14.60 -6.43
C ASN A 88 11.59 13.68 -5.56
N THR A 89 10.48 13.26 -6.06
CA THR A 89 9.53 12.34 -5.37
C THR A 89 9.15 11.23 -6.32
N ARG A 90 9.15 10.01 -5.81
CA ARG A 90 8.72 8.81 -6.52
C ARG A 90 7.72 8.04 -5.68
N GLY A 91 6.65 7.60 -6.32
CA GLY A 91 5.70 6.66 -5.75
C GLY A 91 5.99 5.24 -6.19
N SER A 92 5.78 4.27 -5.33
CA SER A 92 5.66 2.87 -5.69
C SER A 92 4.51 2.25 -4.92
N ALA A 93 3.74 1.39 -5.57
CA ALA A 93 2.63 0.70 -4.93
C ALA A 93 2.62 -0.77 -5.32
N PHE A 94 2.21 -1.60 -4.38
CA PHE A 94 1.90 -3.00 -4.60
C PHE A 94 0.65 -3.34 -3.80
N VAL A 95 -0.48 -3.38 -4.50
CA VAL A 95 -1.82 -3.51 -3.93
C VAL A 95 -2.07 -2.41 -2.88
N ASP A 96 -2.16 -2.74 -1.60
CA ASP A 96 -2.39 -1.85 -0.47
C ASP A 96 -1.13 -1.11 0.03
N ASP A 97 0.03 -1.71 -0.16
CA ASP A 97 1.32 -1.10 0.20
C ASP A 97 1.69 0.04 -0.76
N THR A 98 1.70 1.27 -0.28
CA THR A 98 2.14 2.45 -1.06
C THR A 98 3.36 3.08 -0.39
N ASN A 99 4.42 3.29 -1.15
CA ASN A 99 5.64 3.89 -0.65
C ASN A 99 5.94 5.21 -1.39
N ILE A 100 6.28 6.24 -0.64
CA ILE A 100 6.69 7.54 -1.17
C ILE A 100 8.17 7.76 -0.83
N LEU A 101 8.99 7.92 -1.84
CA LEU A 101 10.41 8.21 -1.71
C LEU A 101 10.69 9.65 -2.13
N THR A 102 11.38 10.41 -1.27
CA THR A 102 11.87 11.76 -1.61
C THR A 102 13.38 11.82 -1.48
N ILE A 103 14.02 12.58 -2.37
CA ILE A 103 15.48 12.67 -2.46
C ILE A 103 15.91 14.14 -2.44
N SER A 104 16.72 14.51 -1.43
CA SER A 104 17.41 15.82 -1.38
C SER A 104 18.58 15.76 -0.40
N PRO A 105 19.47 16.76 -0.40
CA PRO A 105 20.53 16.89 0.59
C PRO A 105 20.02 17.14 2.02
N SER A 106 18.83 17.75 2.18
CA SER A 106 18.24 18.12 3.47
C SER A 106 17.13 17.17 3.91
N VAL A 107 17.22 16.66 5.15
CA VAL A 107 16.17 15.82 5.75
C VAL A 107 14.88 16.59 5.92
N ALA A 108 14.94 17.82 6.43
CA ALA A 108 13.77 18.70 6.61
C ALA A 108 13.02 18.96 5.30
N VAL A 109 13.74 19.19 4.20
CA VAL A 109 13.13 19.33 2.87
C VAL A 109 12.46 18.06 2.41
N ASN A 110 13.06 16.88 2.68
CA ASN A 110 12.43 15.60 2.38
C ASN A 110 11.16 15.38 3.20
N CYS A 111 11.17 15.73 4.50
CA CYS A 111 10.00 15.62 5.37
C CYS A 111 8.84 16.46 4.85
N ARG A 112 9.06 17.73 4.54
CA ARG A 112 8.03 18.62 3.96
C ARG A 112 7.46 18.04 2.65
N ARG A 113 8.32 17.53 1.76
CA ARG A 113 7.87 16.90 0.50
C ARG A 113 7.05 15.63 0.73
N LEU A 114 7.39 14.84 1.75
CA LEU A 114 6.59 13.67 2.15
C LEU A 114 5.21 14.08 2.66
N GLU A 115 5.12 15.15 3.47
CA GLU A 115 3.87 15.71 3.96
C GLU A 115 2.99 16.23 2.80
N GLU A 116 3.58 16.98 1.86
CA GLU A 116 2.91 17.46 0.65
C GLU A 116 2.40 16.30 -0.23
N ALA A 117 3.22 15.27 -0.44
CA ALA A 117 2.85 14.08 -1.19
C ALA A 117 1.74 13.29 -0.48
N HIS A 118 1.81 13.15 0.83
CA HIS A 118 0.74 12.54 1.63
C HIS A 118 -0.59 13.29 1.50
N ASN A 119 -0.58 14.62 1.51
CA ASN A 119 -1.78 15.42 1.30
C ASN A 119 -2.44 15.17 -0.07
N LYS A 120 -1.62 14.95 -1.12
CA LYS A 120 -2.11 14.52 -2.43
C LYS A 120 -2.74 13.12 -2.37
N CYS A 121 -2.12 12.18 -1.63
CA CYS A 121 -2.71 10.85 -1.40
C CYS A 121 -4.06 10.95 -0.71
N LEU A 122 -4.21 11.80 0.30
CA LEU A 122 -5.50 12.02 0.98
C LEU A 122 -6.57 12.62 0.07
N ALA A 123 -6.19 13.55 -0.81
CA ALA A 123 -7.11 14.11 -1.80
C ALA A 123 -7.60 13.05 -2.79
N TRP A 124 -6.66 12.20 -3.29
CA TRP A 124 -6.98 11.05 -4.12
C TRP A 124 -7.89 10.05 -3.39
N ALA A 125 -7.58 9.70 -2.14
CA ALA A 125 -8.36 8.77 -1.35
C ALA A 125 -9.81 9.22 -1.17
N ARG A 126 -10.02 10.52 -0.85
CA ARG A 126 -11.36 11.13 -0.77
C ARG A 126 -12.12 11.05 -2.10
N LYS A 127 -11.45 11.33 -3.22
CA LYS A 127 -12.03 11.24 -4.57
C LYS A 127 -12.47 9.82 -4.92
N HIS A 128 -11.74 8.79 -4.45
CA HIS A 128 -11.95 7.39 -4.80
C HIS A 128 -12.74 6.59 -3.75
N GLY A 129 -13.06 7.19 -2.60
CA GLY A 129 -13.81 6.53 -1.53
C GLY A 129 -13.01 5.51 -0.74
N VAL A 130 -11.66 5.62 -0.75
CA VAL A 130 -10.77 4.76 0.03
C VAL A 130 -10.17 5.51 1.22
N LYS A 131 -9.59 4.79 2.17
CA LYS A 131 -8.95 5.37 3.35
C LYS A 131 -7.55 4.79 3.52
N PHE A 132 -6.64 5.61 3.99
CA PHE A 132 -5.35 5.17 4.50
C PHE A 132 -5.44 4.84 5.99
N ALA A 133 -4.54 3.99 6.49
CA ALA A 133 -4.43 3.57 7.88
C ALA A 133 -3.20 4.22 8.55
N PRO A 134 -3.31 5.43 9.14
CA PRO A 134 -2.16 6.16 9.70
C PRO A 134 -1.43 5.43 10.83
N ASP A 135 -2.12 4.56 11.56
CA ASP A 135 -1.59 3.69 12.60
C ASP A 135 -0.56 2.67 12.09
N LYS A 136 -0.62 2.35 10.78
CA LYS A 136 0.32 1.45 10.11
C LYS A 136 1.45 2.16 9.37
N TYR A 137 1.45 3.48 9.30
CA TYR A 137 2.48 4.22 8.59
C TYR A 137 3.86 4.00 9.19
N GLN A 138 4.87 4.02 8.34
CA GLN A 138 6.26 3.92 8.75
C GLN A 138 7.12 4.94 8.00
N LEU A 139 7.96 5.66 8.75
CA LEU A 139 8.92 6.62 8.20
C LEU A 139 10.33 6.09 8.36
N ILE A 140 11.14 6.19 7.31
CA ILE A 140 12.57 5.89 7.38
C ILE A 140 13.40 6.91 6.60
N HIS A 141 14.51 7.33 7.18
CA HIS A 141 15.50 8.18 6.53
C HIS A 141 16.72 7.35 6.12
N PHE A 142 16.95 7.22 4.83
CA PHE A 142 18.10 6.48 4.30
C PHE A 142 19.34 7.37 4.22
N THR A 143 20.48 6.86 4.65
CA THR A 143 21.79 7.49 4.48
C THR A 143 22.92 6.50 4.58
N ARG A 144 23.93 6.66 3.74
CA ARG A 144 25.20 5.93 3.85
C ARG A 144 26.26 6.73 4.61
N ARG A 145 25.98 7.99 4.98
CA ARG A 145 26.92 8.81 5.76
C ARG A 145 26.87 8.38 7.22
N ARG A 146 28.06 8.17 7.84
CA ARG A 146 28.19 7.73 9.25
C ARG A 146 27.57 8.75 10.22
N HIS A 147 27.77 10.03 9.95
CA HIS A 147 27.27 11.14 10.78
C HIS A 147 26.49 12.11 9.89
N LYS A 148 25.17 11.95 9.84
CA LYS A 148 24.28 12.93 9.24
C LYS A 148 23.31 13.41 10.31
N PRO A 149 23.33 14.72 10.67
CA PRO A 149 22.39 15.27 11.66
C PRO A 149 20.96 15.23 11.13
N GLY A 150 19.99 15.18 12.01
CA GLY A 150 18.56 15.28 11.71
C GLY A 150 17.92 14.01 11.14
N LEU A 151 18.56 12.83 11.29
CA LEU A 151 17.95 11.54 10.89
C LEU A 151 16.79 11.10 11.78
N ASP A 152 16.60 11.74 12.89
CA ASP A 152 15.50 11.62 13.84
C ASP A 152 14.36 12.61 13.58
N HIS A 153 14.50 13.47 12.54
CA HIS A 153 13.53 14.49 12.18
C HIS A 153 12.17 13.86 11.87
N PRO A 154 11.11 14.17 12.64
CA PRO A 154 9.78 13.63 12.41
C PRO A 154 9.08 14.30 11.23
N ILE A 155 7.95 13.72 10.81
CA ILE A 155 6.97 14.35 9.92
C ILE A 155 5.68 14.60 10.69
N HIS A 156 4.90 15.59 10.22
CA HIS A 156 3.64 15.98 10.85
C HIS A 156 2.45 15.51 10.01
N ILE A 157 1.94 14.32 10.35
CA ILE A 157 0.77 13.71 9.70
C ILE A 157 -0.23 13.36 10.80
N GLN A 158 -1.48 13.77 10.63
CA GLN A 158 -2.55 13.47 11.58
C GLN A 158 -2.75 11.96 11.74
N GLY A 159 -2.79 11.48 12.98
CA GLY A 159 -2.96 10.06 13.31
C GLY A 159 -1.69 9.22 13.22
N PHE A 160 -0.54 9.82 12.87
CA PHE A 160 0.76 9.16 12.84
C PHE A 160 1.72 9.85 13.80
N ASN A 161 2.54 9.09 14.55
CA ASN A 161 3.50 9.64 15.49
C ASN A 161 4.66 10.41 14.84
N GLY A 162 4.84 10.24 13.53
CA GLY A 162 5.83 10.96 12.72
C GLY A 162 7.27 10.55 12.94
N LYS A 163 7.59 9.70 13.90
CA LYS A 163 8.96 9.32 14.23
C LYS A 163 9.55 8.34 13.22
N PRO A 164 10.80 8.56 12.75
CA PRO A 164 11.46 7.61 11.86
C PRO A 164 11.87 6.32 12.60
N CYS A 165 11.80 5.20 11.91
CA CYS A 165 12.28 3.90 12.36
C CYS A 165 13.67 3.59 11.81
N ASP A 166 14.39 2.65 12.45
CA ASP A 166 15.71 2.20 12.00
C ASP A 166 15.67 1.19 10.85
N GLY A 167 14.52 0.60 10.61
CA GLY A 167 14.29 -0.34 9.51
C GLY A 167 12.82 -0.69 9.41
N LEU A 168 12.37 -0.98 8.19
CA LEU A 168 11.01 -1.39 7.89
C LEU A 168 11.00 -2.53 6.86
N ARG A 169 9.85 -3.16 6.71
CA ARG A 169 9.69 -4.25 5.75
C ARG A 169 8.94 -3.76 4.52
N VAL A 170 9.55 -3.91 3.33
CA VAL A 170 8.95 -3.58 2.04
C VAL A 170 8.83 -4.87 1.23
N LEU A 171 7.62 -5.29 0.89
CA LEU A 171 7.36 -6.49 0.07
C LEU A 171 8.15 -7.74 0.53
N GLY A 172 8.22 -7.92 1.86
CA GLY A 172 8.93 -9.07 2.43
C GLY A 172 10.42 -8.85 2.73
N VAL A 173 11.03 -7.79 2.18
CA VAL A 173 12.45 -7.46 2.39
C VAL A 173 12.59 -6.46 3.55
N TRP A 174 13.47 -6.77 4.52
CA TRP A 174 13.84 -5.82 5.58
C TRP A 174 14.88 -4.84 5.06
N VAL A 175 14.52 -3.56 5.10
CA VAL A 175 15.36 -2.44 4.65
C VAL A 175 15.74 -1.61 5.86
N ASP A 176 17.03 -1.38 6.09
CA ASP A 176 17.58 -0.56 7.16
C ASP A 176 18.03 0.81 6.65
N LYS A 177 18.19 1.79 7.55
CA LYS A 177 18.59 3.17 7.21
C LYS A 177 19.90 3.28 6.43
N GLY A 178 20.79 2.31 6.56
CA GLY A 178 22.07 2.25 5.84
C GLY A 178 22.03 1.47 4.54
N LEU A 179 20.90 0.84 4.22
CA LEU A 179 20.73 -0.08 3.08
C LEU A 179 21.76 -1.23 3.12
N THR A 180 22.05 -1.76 4.30
CA THR A 180 23.02 -2.85 4.49
C THR A 180 22.41 -4.24 4.32
N TYR A 181 21.09 -4.33 4.47
CA TYR A 181 20.31 -5.58 4.41
C TYR A 181 20.73 -6.66 5.43
N ARG A 182 21.57 -6.33 6.42
CA ARG A 182 22.06 -7.28 7.43
C ARG A 182 20.92 -7.94 8.19
N LYS A 183 19.92 -7.13 8.62
CA LYS A 183 18.73 -7.64 9.33
C LYS A 183 17.92 -8.60 8.47
N HIS A 184 17.84 -8.34 7.15
CA HIS A 184 17.15 -9.24 6.23
C HIS A 184 17.87 -10.58 6.10
N ALA A 185 19.19 -10.56 5.89
CA ALA A 185 20.02 -11.76 5.79
C ALA A 185 19.95 -12.61 7.09
N GLN A 186 20.06 -11.96 8.26
CA GLN A 186 19.96 -12.65 9.55
C GLN A 186 18.59 -13.34 9.69
N ARG A 187 17.48 -12.64 9.46
CA ARG A 187 16.13 -13.21 9.56
C ARG A 187 15.86 -14.32 8.53
N ALA A 188 16.46 -14.22 7.34
CA ALA A 188 16.38 -15.28 6.34
C ALA A 188 17.10 -16.55 6.82
N ALA A 189 18.30 -16.40 7.41
CA ALA A 189 19.04 -17.49 7.99
C ALA A 189 18.30 -18.16 9.17
N GLU A 190 17.75 -17.36 10.10
CA GLU A 190 16.96 -17.86 11.22
C GLU A 190 15.75 -18.69 10.75
N LYS A 191 15.02 -18.19 9.74
CA LYS A 191 13.89 -18.94 9.14
C LYS A 191 14.32 -20.22 8.45
N ALA A 192 15.46 -20.22 7.76
CA ALA A 192 16.00 -21.39 7.11
C ALA A 192 16.37 -22.47 8.15
N MET A 193 17.02 -22.07 9.24
CA MET A 193 17.38 -22.96 10.35
C MET A 193 16.16 -23.57 11.03
N LEU A 194 15.13 -22.76 11.29
CA LEU A 194 13.88 -23.27 11.85
C LEU A 194 13.23 -24.35 10.96
N ARG A 195 13.17 -24.10 9.64
CA ARG A 195 12.62 -25.06 8.69
C ARG A 195 13.45 -26.32 8.59
N LEU A 196 14.79 -26.20 8.56
CA LEU A 196 15.69 -27.34 8.56
C LEU A 196 15.47 -28.23 9.80
N ASN A 197 15.39 -27.63 10.99
CA ASN A 197 15.14 -28.34 12.24
C ASN A 197 13.76 -29.04 12.24
N CYS A 198 12.74 -28.45 11.63
CA CYS A 198 11.45 -29.11 11.46
C CYS A 198 11.55 -30.33 10.53
N THR A 199 12.26 -30.19 9.41
CA THR A 199 12.45 -31.30 8.44
C THR A 199 13.24 -32.45 9.04
N LEU A 200 14.32 -32.16 9.79
CA LEU A 200 15.13 -33.18 10.47
C LEU A 200 14.41 -33.93 11.60
N ARG A 201 13.30 -33.40 12.12
CA ARG A 201 12.47 -34.10 13.11
C ARG A 201 11.44 -35.05 12.49
N ILE A 202 11.24 -34.99 11.18
CA ILE A 202 10.28 -35.81 10.44
C ILE A 202 11.00 -36.97 9.72
N ALA A 203 12.32 -36.83 9.53
CA ALA A 203 13.20 -37.89 9.00
C ALA A 203 13.72 -38.80 10.12
#